data_8dc0282fedc81b7cdff22da76179bbe3
#
_entry.id   8dc0282fedc81b7cdff22da76179bbe3
#
_cell.length_a   1.000
_cell.length_b   1.000
_cell.length_c   1.000
_cell.angle_alpha   90.00
_cell.angle_beta   90.00
_cell.angle_gamma   90.00
#
_symmetry.space_group_name_H-M   'P 1'
#
loop_
_entity.id
_entity.type
_entity.pdbx_description
1 polymer ?
#
loop_
_entity_poly.entity_id
_entity_poly.type
_entity_poly.pdbx_seq_one_letter_code
_entity_poly.pdbx_strand_id
1 'polypeptide(L)'
;LKQVEAIEGLKRIRFMTSHPKDLSDELIQTMAESKKVCHHLHLPMQSGSSRILKIMNRRYDKEKYLELVSKIRKAVPDISLTTDIIVGFPGETEEDFQDTLDVVEKCDFDSAFTFIYSKRSGTPAAKMENQVPEDVVKDRFDRLLALVQEKGRKASSRFEGTVQEILVEEESKEKGIFTGRTEYNLL
;
A
#
# COMPACT_ATOMS: atom_id res chain seq x y z
N LEU A 1 14.65 14.12 -2.68
CA LEU A 1 13.45 14.82 -3.12
C LEU A 1 13.67 16.32 -3.26
N LYS A 2 14.21 17.05 -2.27
CA LYS A 2 14.43 18.51 -2.31
C LYS A 2 15.21 18.99 -3.55
N GLN A 3 16.28 18.27 -3.96
CA GLN A 3 17.02 18.59 -5.18
C GLN A 3 16.20 18.39 -6.46
N VAL A 4 15.38 17.35 -6.51
CA VAL A 4 14.47 17.08 -7.64
C VAL A 4 13.36 18.14 -7.70
N GLU A 5 12.83 18.55 -6.57
CA GLU A 5 11.80 19.60 -6.48
C GLU A 5 12.29 20.95 -7.01
N ALA A 6 13.60 21.25 -6.87
CA ALA A 6 14.22 22.47 -7.35
C ALA A 6 14.31 22.56 -8.89
N ILE A 7 14.05 21.47 -9.61
CA ILE A 7 14.07 21.47 -11.07
C ILE A 7 12.92 22.34 -11.60
N GLU A 8 13.28 23.32 -12.44
CA GLU A 8 12.32 24.20 -13.07
C GLU A 8 11.44 23.44 -14.08
N GLY A 9 10.16 23.79 -14.18
CA GLY A 9 9.20 23.15 -15.08
C GLY A 9 8.64 21.81 -14.57
N LEU A 10 9.26 21.17 -13.58
CA LEU A 10 8.73 19.95 -12.97
C LEU A 10 7.44 20.25 -12.20
N LYS A 11 6.36 19.55 -12.52
CA LYS A 11 5.03 19.77 -11.93
C LYS A 11 4.73 18.81 -10.78
N ARG A 12 5.05 17.52 -10.93
CA ARG A 12 4.72 16.47 -9.95
C ARG A 12 5.90 15.53 -9.76
N ILE A 13 6.07 15.07 -8.54
CA ILE A 13 7.04 14.04 -8.14
C ILE A 13 6.27 12.89 -7.54
N ARG A 14 6.40 11.70 -8.15
CA ARG A 14 5.93 10.44 -7.58
C ARG A 14 7.12 9.56 -7.28
N PHE A 15 7.10 8.91 -6.15
CA PHE A 15 8.10 7.92 -5.81
C PHE A 15 7.43 6.74 -5.10
N MET A 16 8.08 5.60 -5.14
CA MET A 16 7.65 4.42 -4.41
C MET A 16 8.68 4.09 -3.34
N THR A 17 8.22 3.76 -2.15
CA THR A 17 9.09 3.17 -1.15
C THR A 17 9.07 1.66 -1.31
N SER A 18 10.23 1.04 -1.31
CA SER A 18 10.35 -0.41 -1.43
C SER A 18 10.20 -1.11 -0.08
N HIS A 19 10.36 -0.38 1.04
CA HIS A 19 10.34 -1.01 2.37
C HIS A 19 9.98 0.00 3.48
N PRO A 20 9.06 -0.35 4.41
CA PRO A 20 8.65 0.54 5.51
C PRO A 20 9.79 1.07 6.37
N LYS A 21 10.87 0.27 6.54
CA LYS A 21 12.05 0.65 7.31
C LYS A 21 12.83 1.83 6.70
N ASP A 22 12.71 2.06 5.39
CA ASP A 22 13.49 3.09 4.68
C ASP A 22 12.76 4.44 4.64
N LEU A 23 11.56 4.50 5.20
CA LEU A 23 10.76 5.73 5.33
C LEU A 23 11.15 6.46 6.62
N SER A 24 12.10 7.39 6.51
CA SER A 24 12.57 8.19 7.64
C SER A 24 11.63 9.34 7.99
N ASP A 25 11.70 9.85 9.22
CA ASP A 25 10.97 11.04 9.64
C ASP A 25 11.31 12.26 8.76
N GLU A 26 12.57 12.38 8.31
CA GLU A 26 12.98 13.43 7.36
C GLU A 26 12.28 13.31 6.01
N LEU A 27 12.08 12.08 5.51
CA LEU A 27 11.35 11.85 4.26
C LEU A 27 9.88 12.22 4.42
N ILE A 28 9.24 11.83 5.53
CA ILE A 28 7.85 12.18 5.86
C ILE A 28 7.69 13.70 5.93
N GLN A 29 8.60 14.38 6.62
CA GLN A 29 8.58 15.85 6.70
C GLN A 29 8.78 16.50 5.33
N THR A 30 9.70 15.97 4.50
CA THR A 30 9.91 16.47 3.13
C THR A 30 8.65 16.30 2.27
N MET A 31 7.92 15.20 2.42
CA MET A 31 6.64 15.01 1.73
C MET A 31 5.60 16.05 2.17
N ALA A 32 5.51 16.31 3.47
CA ALA A 32 4.56 17.27 4.03
C ALA A 32 4.85 18.74 3.62
N GLU A 33 6.11 19.09 3.42
CA GLU A 33 6.55 20.44 3.05
C GLU A 33 6.55 20.69 1.54
N SER A 34 6.66 19.63 0.73
CA SER A 34 6.79 19.73 -0.71
C SER A 34 5.49 20.16 -1.38
N LYS A 35 5.62 21.02 -2.40
CA LYS A 35 4.50 21.42 -3.26
C LYS A 35 4.38 20.58 -4.54
N LYS A 36 5.36 19.71 -4.80
CA LYS A 36 5.42 18.90 -6.03
C LYS A 36 5.33 17.41 -5.77
N VAL A 37 5.64 16.96 -4.54
CA VAL A 37 5.48 15.55 -4.17
C VAL A 37 3.99 15.23 -4.03
N CYS A 38 3.54 14.27 -4.83
CA CYS A 38 2.15 13.84 -4.81
C CYS A 38 1.77 13.25 -3.45
N HIS A 39 0.55 13.52 -3.00
CA HIS A 39 -0.02 12.98 -1.76
C HIS A 39 -0.45 11.51 -1.94
N HIS A 40 0.47 10.71 -2.43
CA HIS A 40 0.31 9.27 -2.60
C HIS A 40 1.58 8.56 -2.16
N LEU A 41 1.44 7.51 -1.36
CA LEU A 41 2.54 6.67 -0.93
C LEU A 41 2.17 5.20 -1.01
N HIS A 42 2.99 4.42 -1.72
CA HIS A 42 2.91 2.96 -1.70
C HIS A 42 3.82 2.41 -0.60
N LEU A 43 3.22 1.78 0.41
CA LEU A 43 3.91 1.27 1.60
C LEU A 43 3.58 -0.23 1.80
N PRO A 44 4.35 -1.14 1.20
CA PRO A 44 4.08 -2.58 1.26
C PRO A 44 4.10 -3.13 2.69
N MET A 45 2.94 -3.63 3.16
CA MET A 45 2.78 -4.23 4.48
C MET A 45 3.20 -5.71 4.50
N GLN A 46 2.89 -6.42 3.43
CA GLN A 46 3.08 -7.85 3.21
C GLN A 46 2.18 -8.74 4.10
N SER A 47 2.17 -8.55 5.41
CA SER A 47 1.33 -9.23 6.39
C SER A 47 1.10 -8.30 7.60
N GLY A 48 -0.03 -8.45 8.28
CA GLY A 48 -0.31 -7.77 9.54
C GLY A 48 0.18 -8.53 10.78
N SER A 49 0.65 -9.77 10.63
CA SER A 49 1.18 -10.56 11.74
C SER A 49 2.67 -10.34 11.94
N SER A 50 3.06 -9.87 13.13
CA SER A 50 4.46 -9.73 13.53
C SER A 50 5.23 -11.07 13.45
N ARG A 51 4.55 -12.19 13.70
CA ARG A 51 5.12 -13.54 13.57
C ARG A 51 5.44 -13.89 12.11
N ILE A 52 4.50 -13.67 11.21
CA ILE A 52 4.68 -13.92 9.77
C ILE A 52 5.72 -12.97 9.17
N LEU A 53 5.69 -11.69 9.52
CA LEU A 53 6.70 -10.72 9.10
C LEU A 53 8.12 -11.17 9.49
N LYS A 54 8.30 -11.71 10.69
CA LYS A 54 9.59 -12.25 11.13
C LYS A 54 10.03 -13.46 10.28
N ILE A 55 9.11 -14.36 9.92
CA ILE A 55 9.39 -15.51 9.07
C ILE A 55 9.74 -15.05 7.64
N MET A 56 9.06 -14.01 7.13
CA MET A 56 9.36 -13.35 5.86
C MET A 56 10.68 -12.56 5.88
N ASN A 57 11.41 -12.56 7.01
CA ASN A 57 12.64 -11.77 7.23
C ASN A 57 12.41 -10.26 7.08
N ARG A 58 11.22 -9.77 7.46
CA ARG A 58 10.94 -8.33 7.53
C ARG A 58 11.49 -7.76 8.83
N ARG A 59 12.01 -6.51 8.77
CA ARG A 59 12.66 -5.83 9.90
C ARG A 59 11.72 -4.85 10.62
N TYR A 60 10.43 -5.07 10.53
CA TYR A 60 9.37 -4.35 11.24
C TYR A 60 8.33 -5.35 11.71
N ASP A 61 7.56 -4.96 12.70
CA ASP A 61 6.42 -5.66 13.27
C ASP A 61 5.13 -4.87 13.01
N LYS A 62 3.99 -5.43 13.43
CA LYS A 62 2.66 -4.83 13.31
C LYS A 62 2.62 -3.43 13.94
N GLU A 63 3.14 -3.31 15.14
CA GLU A 63 3.10 -2.09 15.96
C GLU A 63 3.88 -0.97 15.28
N LYS A 64 5.09 -1.24 14.83
CA LYS A 64 5.93 -0.27 14.10
C LYS A 64 5.30 0.17 12.78
N TYR A 65 4.66 -0.77 12.09
CA TYR A 65 3.97 -0.44 10.85
C TYR A 65 2.80 0.52 11.11
N LEU A 66 1.96 0.24 12.11
CA LEU A 66 0.83 1.09 12.51
C LEU A 66 1.32 2.48 13.00
N GLU A 67 2.40 2.51 13.80
CA GLU A 67 3.03 3.78 14.21
C GLU A 67 3.50 4.60 13.02
N LEU A 68 4.13 3.96 12.03
CA LEU A 68 4.61 4.62 10.83
C LEU A 68 3.45 5.21 10.01
N VAL A 69 2.37 4.46 9.80
CA VAL A 69 1.16 4.94 9.12
C VAL A 69 0.56 6.13 9.88
N SER A 70 0.49 6.06 11.20
CA SER A 70 0.00 7.17 12.04
C SER A 70 0.84 8.44 11.87
N LYS A 71 2.18 8.31 11.85
CA LYS A 71 3.09 9.45 11.59
C LYS A 71 2.87 10.06 10.21
N ILE A 72 2.74 9.22 9.17
CA ILE A 72 2.51 9.67 7.81
C ILE A 72 1.20 10.47 7.73
N ARG A 73 0.09 9.91 8.22
CA ARG A 73 -1.23 10.58 8.18
C ARG A 73 -1.28 11.85 9.03
N LYS A 74 -0.50 11.91 10.11
CA LYS A 74 -0.37 13.12 10.93
C LYS A 74 0.38 14.24 10.20
N ALA A 75 1.41 13.89 9.42
CA ALA A 75 2.20 14.85 8.66
C ALA A 75 1.50 15.28 7.35
N VAL A 76 0.80 14.34 6.69
CA VAL A 76 0.07 14.54 5.42
C VAL A 76 -1.34 13.93 5.58
N PRO A 77 -2.31 14.67 6.17
CA PRO A 77 -3.62 14.11 6.58
C PRO A 77 -4.45 13.52 5.46
N ASP A 78 -4.35 14.04 4.25
CA ASP A 78 -5.10 13.65 3.06
C ASP A 78 -4.39 12.62 2.18
N ILE A 79 -3.22 12.11 2.62
CA ILE A 79 -2.42 11.19 1.82
C ILE A 79 -3.19 9.92 1.43
N SER A 80 -3.08 9.55 0.16
CA SER A 80 -3.52 8.26 -0.35
C SER A 80 -2.46 7.20 -0.05
N LEU A 81 -2.84 6.16 0.70
CA LEU A 81 -1.96 5.05 1.04
C LEU A 81 -2.36 3.80 0.29
N THR A 82 -1.38 3.18 -0.36
CA THR A 82 -1.53 1.87 -0.99
C THR A 82 -0.53 0.88 -0.44
N THR A 83 -0.84 -0.41 -0.51
CA THR A 83 -0.01 -1.47 0.09
C THR A 83 -0.02 -2.75 -0.73
N ASP A 84 0.91 -3.68 -0.40
CA ASP A 84 0.89 -5.06 -0.85
C ASP A 84 0.57 -5.98 0.32
N ILE A 85 -0.27 -7.01 0.08
CA ILE A 85 -0.64 -8.01 1.08
C ILE A 85 -0.53 -9.40 0.45
N ILE A 86 0.13 -10.32 1.16
CA ILE A 86 0.27 -11.72 0.77
C ILE A 86 -0.53 -12.57 1.74
N VAL A 87 -1.43 -13.41 1.22
CA VAL A 87 -2.23 -14.38 1.97
C VAL A 87 -1.72 -15.80 1.74
N GLY A 88 -1.81 -16.65 2.75
CA GLY A 88 -1.44 -18.06 2.64
C GLY A 88 0.07 -18.30 2.66
N PHE A 89 0.83 -17.40 3.28
CA PHE A 89 2.25 -17.63 3.49
C PHE A 89 2.46 -18.89 4.36
N PRO A 90 3.47 -19.77 4.08
CA PRO A 90 3.68 -20.99 4.83
C PRO A 90 3.69 -20.76 6.35
N GLY A 91 2.86 -21.51 7.06
CA GLY A 91 2.68 -21.40 8.51
C GLY A 91 1.75 -20.29 8.99
N GLU A 92 1.10 -19.55 8.09
CA GLU A 92 0.09 -18.57 8.48
C GLU A 92 -1.11 -19.27 9.15
N THR A 93 -1.43 -18.88 10.38
CA THR A 93 -2.63 -19.33 11.11
C THR A 93 -3.81 -18.40 10.86
N GLU A 94 -4.99 -18.77 11.38
CA GLU A 94 -6.15 -17.88 11.31
C GLU A 94 -5.94 -16.59 12.13
N GLU A 95 -5.28 -16.70 13.29
CA GLU A 95 -4.93 -15.54 14.11
C GLU A 95 -4.00 -14.58 13.38
N ASP A 96 -3.00 -15.08 12.64
CA ASP A 96 -2.12 -14.25 11.81
C ASP A 96 -2.88 -13.53 10.71
N PHE A 97 -3.84 -14.23 10.11
CA PHE A 97 -4.71 -13.62 9.10
C PHE A 97 -5.64 -12.56 9.70
N GLN A 98 -6.20 -12.80 10.88
CA GLN A 98 -7.00 -11.79 11.62
C GLN A 98 -6.16 -10.55 11.95
N ASP A 99 -4.90 -10.71 12.34
CA ASP A 99 -3.97 -9.60 12.51
C ASP A 99 -3.80 -8.78 11.21
N THR A 100 -3.77 -9.47 10.05
CA THR A 100 -3.71 -8.80 8.75
C THR A 100 -4.96 -7.98 8.47
N LEU A 101 -6.16 -8.52 8.72
CA LEU A 101 -7.41 -7.78 8.59
C LEU A 101 -7.47 -6.58 9.54
N ASP A 102 -7.03 -6.74 10.79
CA ASP A 102 -6.99 -5.65 11.79
C ASP A 102 -6.10 -4.50 11.34
N VAL A 103 -4.94 -4.78 10.74
CA VAL A 103 -4.06 -3.73 10.18
C VAL A 103 -4.73 -3.04 8.99
N VAL A 104 -5.39 -3.77 8.10
CA VAL A 104 -6.12 -3.18 6.97
C VAL A 104 -7.23 -2.25 7.47
N GLU A 105 -7.98 -2.68 8.51
CA GLU A 105 -8.99 -1.84 9.15
C GLU A 105 -8.41 -0.54 9.71
N LYS A 106 -7.32 -0.63 10.46
CA LYS A 106 -6.70 0.52 11.16
C LYS A 106 -5.97 1.48 10.24
N CYS A 107 -5.35 0.97 9.18
CA CYS A 107 -4.59 1.80 8.25
C CYS A 107 -5.47 2.54 7.25
N ASP A 108 -6.69 2.04 6.99
CA ASP A 108 -7.68 2.65 6.10
C ASP A 108 -7.08 2.95 4.71
N PHE A 109 -6.51 1.92 4.08
CA PHE A 109 -5.86 2.03 2.79
C PHE A 109 -6.82 2.44 1.68
N ASP A 110 -6.34 3.28 0.77
CA ASP A 110 -7.09 3.68 -0.44
C ASP A 110 -7.15 2.53 -1.46
N SER A 111 -6.12 1.69 -1.50
CA SER A 111 -6.08 0.47 -2.31
C SER A 111 -5.02 -0.50 -1.78
N ALA A 112 -5.19 -1.78 -2.08
CA ALA A 112 -4.17 -2.80 -1.81
C ALA A 112 -4.04 -3.76 -2.98
N PHE A 113 -2.79 -4.10 -3.33
CA PHE A 113 -2.50 -5.22 -4.20
C PHE A 113 -2.46 -6.49 -3.34
N THR A 114 -3.41 -7.39 -3.58
CA THR A 114 -3.57 -8.62 -2.82
C THR A 114 -3.04 -9.80 -3.61
N PHE A 115 -2.20 -10.61 -2.99
CA PHE A 115 -1.55 -11.76 -3.61
C PHE A 115 -1.77 -13.02 -2.79
N ILE A 116 -2.00 -14.12 -3.47
CA ILE A 116 -1.86 -15.45 -2.87
C ILE A 116 -0.38 -15.83 -2.92
N TYR A 117 0.15 -16.35 -1.81
CA TYR A 117 1.53 -16.84 -1.78
C TYR A 117 1.75 -17.87 -2.88
N SER A 118 2.81 -17.68 -3.65
CA SER A 118 3.25 -18.63 -4.70
C SER A 118 4.65 -19.12 -4.40
N LYS A 119 4.84 -20.43 -4.45
CA LYS A 119 6.14 -21.07 -4.24
C LYS A 119 7.13 -20.62 -5.32
N ARG A 120 8.23 -20.03 -4.91
CA ARG A 120 9.33 -19.63 -5.81
C ARG A 120 10.53 -20.53 -5.54
N SER A 121 10.97 -21.28 -6.55
CA SER A 121 12.15 -22.14 -6.46
C SER A 121 13.35 -21.40 -5.88
N GLY A 122 14.09 -22.06 -4.98
CA GLY A 122 15.28 -21.50 -4.34
C GLY A 122 15.01 -20.64 -3.10
N THR A 123 13.75 -20.33 -2.76
CA THR A 123 13.45 -19.57 -1.54
C THR A 123 13.29 -20.48 -0.31
N PRO A 124 13.64 -20.01 0.91
CA PRO A 124 13.38 -20.75 2.14
C PRO A 124 11.90 -21.11 2.31
N ALA A 125 10.99 -20.18 2.00
CA ALA A 125 9.55 -20.39 2.13
C ALA A 125 9.02 -21.55 1.25
N ALA A 126 9.60 -21.77 0.06
CA ALA A 126 9.21 -22.88 -0.79
C ALA A 126 9.54 -24.26 -0.21
N LYS A 127 10.48 -24.33 0.75
CA LYS A 127 10.94 -25.55 1.43
C LYS A 127 10.19 -25.81 2.75
N MET A 128 9.35 -24.88 3.19
CA MET A 128 8.58 -25.05 4.42
C MET A 128 7.49 -26.11 4.22
N GLU A 129 7.35 -27.01 5.19
CA GLU A 129 6.40 -28.13 5.14
C GLU A 129 4.96 -27.68 5.46
N ASN A 130 4.81 -26.66 6.31
CA ASN A 130 3.53 -26.14 6.79
C ASN A 130 2.85 -25.21 5.78
N GLN A 131 2.67 -25.65 4.55
CA GLN A 131 1.90 -24.91 3.55
C GLN A 131 0.43 -24.81 3.98
N VAL A 132 -0.18 -23.66 3.76
CA VAL A 132 -1.61 -23.46 4.05
C VAL A 132 -2.45 -24.19 2.98
N PRO A 133 -3.51 -24.95 3.37
CA PRO A 133 -4.41 -25.59 2.42
C PRO A 133 -5.07 -24.61 1.46
N GLU A 134 -5.29 -25.02 0.21
CA GLU A 134 -5.80 -24.15 -0.86
C GLU A 134 -7.20 -23.56 -0.56
N ASP A 135 -8.08 -24.36 0.03
CA ASP A 135 -9.42 -23.94 0.44
C ASP A 135 -9.38 -22.86 1.52
N VAL A 136 -8.46 -22.98 2.50
CA VAL A 136 -8.22 -21.97 3.53
C VAL A 136 -7.64 -20.69 2.93
N VAL A 137 -6.68 -20.82 2.01
CA VAL A 137 -6.10 -19.66 1.30
C VAL A 137 -7.17 -18.92 0.53
N LYS A 138 -8.04 -19.65 -0.17
CA LYS A 138 -9.13 -19.06 -0.94
C LYS A 138 -10.12 -18.29 -0.04
N ASP A 139 -10.57 -18.91 1.06
CA ASP A 139 -11.48 -18.25 2.02
C ASP A 139 -10.85 -16.94 2.54
N ARG A 140 -9.59 -16.99 3.00
CA ARG A 140 -8.89 -15.81 3.48
C ARG A 140 -8.74 -14.74 2.42
N PHE A 141 -8.40 -15.13 1.20
CA PHE A 141 -8.26 -14.20 0.08
C PHE A 141 -9.57 -13.50 -0.24
N ASP A 142 -10.69 -14.22 -0.28
CA ASP A 142 -12.01 -13.66 -0.55
C ASP A 142 -12.44 -12.67 0.54
N ARG A 143 -12.17 -12.98 1.82
CA ARG A 143 -12.44 -12.10 2.97
C ARG A 143 -11.58 -10.83 2.92
N LEU A 144 -10.29 -10.98 2.62
CA LEU A 144 -9.39 -9.83 2.47
C LEU A 144 -9.82 -8.94 1.31
N LEU A 145 -10.16 -9.53 0.17
CA LEU A 145 -10.58 -8.80 -1.03
C LEU A 145 -11.83 -7.98 -0.77
N ALA A 146 -12.83 -8.57 -0.08
CA ALA A 146 -14.05 -7.87 0.30
C ALA A 146 -13.76 -6.63 1.17
N LEU A 147 -12.90 -6.78 2.19
CA LEU A 147 -12.50 -5.67 3.07
C LEU A 147 -11.75 -4.57 2.31
N VAL A 148 -10.77 -4.94 1.49
CA VAL A 148 -9.98 -3.98 0.69
C VAL A 148 -10.87 -3.20 -0.29
N GLN A 149 -11.83 -3.88 -0.94
CA GLN A 149 -12.78 -3.22 -1.84
C GLN A 149 -13.72 -2.26 -1.11
N GLU A 150 -14.17 -2.62 0.08
CA GLU A 150 -14.99 -1.73 0.92
C GLU A 150 -14.21 -0.47 1.31
N LYS A 151 -12.97 -0.65 1.80
CA LYS A 151 -12.09 0.47 2.17
C LYS A 151 -11.78 1.37 0.97
N GLY A 152 -11.46 0.79 -0.19
CA GLY A 152 -11.18 1.55 -1.41
C GLY A 152 -12.38 2.38 -1.88
N ARG A 153 -13.62 1.83 -1.83
CA ARG A 153 -14.82 2.60 -2.13
C ARG A 153 -15.02 3.77 -1.17
N LYS A 154 -14.85 3.53 0.13
CA LYS A 154 -14.94 4.58 1.16
C LYS A 154 -13.86 5.65 0.95
N ALA A 155 -12.63 5.27 0.67
CA ALA A 155 -11.55 6.20 0.40
C ALA A 155 -11.82 7.05 -0.86
N SER A 156 -12.34 6.46 -1.92
CA SER A 156 -12.68 7.16 -3.17
C SER A 156 -13.84 8.15 -2.99
N SER A 157 -14.82 7.84 -2.13
CA SER A 157 -15.99 8.72 -1.92
C SER A 157 -15.64 10.10 -1.36
N ARG A 158 -14.47 10.26 -0.72
CA ARG A 158 -13.99 11.58 -0.24
C ARG A 158 -13.77 12.60 -1.37
N PHE A 159 -13.64 12.13 -2.61
CA PHE A 159 -13.44 13.00 -3.79
C PHE A 159 -14.74 13.32 -4.52
N GLU A 160 -15.87 12.73 -4.13
CA GLU A 160 -17.17 13.03 -4.72
C GLU A 160 -17.55 14.50 -4.48
N GLY A 161 -17.98 15.18 -5.54
CA GLY A 161 -18.34 16.60 -5.48
C GLY A 161 -17.16 17.56 -5.34
N THR A 162 -15.90 17.06 -5.41
CA THR A 162 -14.70 17.91 -5.37
C THR A 162 -14.17 18.18 -6.78
N VAL A 163 -13.41 19.26 -6.91
CA VAL A 163 -12.64 19.54 -8.15
C VAL A 163 -11.21 19.07 -7.96
N GLN A 164 -10.74 18.21 -8.84
CA GLN A 164 -9.40 17.64 -8.79
C GLN A 164 -8.57 18.09 -9.99
N GLU A 165 -7.31 18.48 -9.75
CA GLU A 165 -6.34 18.71 -10.81
C GLU A 165 -5.80 17.37 -11.34
N ILE A 166 -5.91 17.16 -12.65
CA ILE A 166 -5.47 15.94 -13.33
C ILE A 166 -4.27 16.27 -14.22
N LEU A 167 -3.19 15.49 -14.08
CA LEU A 167 -2.14 15.45 -15.08
C LEU A 167 -2.54 14.44 -16.16
N VAL A 168 -2.82 14.94 -17.35
CA VAL A 168 -3.10 14.11 -18.53
C VAL A 168 -1.82 13.39 -18.95
N GLU A 169 -1.87 12.06 -19.03
CA GLU A 169 -0.70 11.21 -19.31
C GLU A 169 -0.70 10.67 -20.74
N GLU A 170 -1.86 10.26 -21.25
CA GLU A 170 -1.96 9.68 -22.59
C GLU A 170 -3.37 9.84 -23.19
N GLU A 171 -3.46 9.71 -24.51
CA GLU A 171 -4.73 9.52 -25.19
C GLU A 171 -5.14 8.04 -25.11
N SER A 172 -6.40 7.78 -24.75
CA SER A 172 -6.96 6.44 -24.70
C SER A 172 -7.03 5.82 -26.11
N LYS A 173 -7.27 4.50 -26.17
CA LYS A 173 -7.57 3.79 -27.43
C LYS A 173 -8.82 4.35 -28.13
N GLU A 174 -9.72 4.95 -27.39
CA GLU A 174 -10.88 5.66 -27.90
C GLU A 174 -10.49 7.11 -28.20
N LYS A 175 -10.56 7.49 -29.47
CA LYS A 175 -10.16 8.82 -29.95
C LYS A 175 -10.91 9.94 -29.22
N GLY A 176 -10.15 10.91 -28.73
CA GLY A 176 -10.67 12.06 -28.00
C GLY A 176 -10.91 11.82 -26.50
N ILE A 177 -10.61 10.61 -25.99
CA ILE A 177 -10.61 10.31 -24.55
C ILE A 177 -9.17 10.31 -24.05
N PHE A 178 -8.92 11.06 -23.00
CA PHE A 178 -7.59 11.17 -22.36
C PHE A 178 -7.63 10.52 -20.99
N THR A 179 -6.56 9.85 -20.62
CA THR A 179 -6.33 9.32 -19.27
C THR A 179 -5.30 10.16 -18.54
N GLY A 180 -5.50 10.31 -17.26
CA GLY A 180 -4.59 11.07 -16.41
C GLY A 180 -4.81 10.76 -14.94
N ARG A 181 -3.92 11.23 -14.09
CA ARG A 181 -3.99 10.97 -12.65
C ARG A 181 -4.03 12.24 -11.84
N THR A 182 -4.80 12.17 -10.76
CA THR A 182 -4.75 13.15 -9.68
C THR A 182 -3.43 13.04 -8.91
N GLU A 183 -3.14 13.98 -8.01
CA GLU A 183 -2.00 13.87 -7.08
C GLU A 183 -2.10 12.67 -6.11
N TYR A 184 -3.30 12.17 -5.87
CA TYR A 184 -3.60 10.98 -5.06
C TYR A 184 -3.45 9.66 -5.81
N ASN A 185 -2.96 9.70 -7.07
CA ASN A 185 -2.81 8.55 -7.96
C ASN A 185 -4.13 7.88 -8.39
N LEU A 186 -5.25 8.59 -8.30
CA LEU A 186 -6.51 8.16 -8.89
C LEU A 186 -6.49 8.42 -10.40
N LEU A 187 -6.92 7.41 -11.17
CA LEU A 187 -7.04 7.45 -12.63
C LEU A 187 -8.37 8.11 -13.01
#